data_65b4e519add13174b85c0f368fae277a
#
_entry.id   65b4e519add13174b85c0f368fae277a
#
_cell.length_a   1.000
_cell.length_b   1.000
_cell.length_c   1.000
_cell.angle_alpha   90.00
_cell.angle_beta   90.00
_cell.angle_gamma   90.00
#
_symmetry.space_group_name_H-M   'P 1'
#
loop_
_entity.id
_entity.type
_entity.pdbx_description
1 polymer ?
#
loop_
_entity_poly.entity_id
_entity_poly.type
_entity_poly.pdbx_seq_one_letter_code
_entity_poly.pdbx_strand_id
1 'polypeptide(L)'
;MSKENLTQEELNIARQNGFILTGKTGTGKSTLLNVIFNKEIAEAKISAFAVTKKSQVYYIKLDNGRCVSLVDTPGLSDPDIVCNDQKDLDNIHLKGINEAISKEQIHIKGILFLINFHSQRFDESEQKALLSYNQIFPLKRFWKHLILIFTHCFSDPNGDTIEEMRQSRDESNRIIFSKLMDKVKNVSDVINYKELRIKYYNPYSPVKYDKTNSK
;
A
#
# COMPACT_ATOMS: atom_id res chain seq x y z
N MET A 1 -15.16 -2.23 10.04
CA MET A 1 -15.76 -2.91 11.20
C MET A 1 -14.67 -3.05 12.26
N SER A 2 -14.91 -2.55 13.47
CA SER A 2 -14.04 -2.82 14.62
C SER A 2 -14.04 -4.33 14.94
N LYS A 3 -13.07 -4.83 15.73
CA LYS A 3 -13.06 -6.24 16.22
C LYS A 3 -14.41 -6.72 16.75
N GLU A 4 -15.25 -5.80 17.21
CA GLU A 4 -16.54 -6.06 17.87
C GLU A 4 -17.63 -6.68 16.98
N ASN A 5 -17.45 -6.69 15.67
CA ASN A 5 -18.46 -7.18 14.72
C ASN A 5 -18.04 -8.45 13.96
N LEU A 6 -16.90 -9.05 14.32
CA LEU A 6 -16.42 -10.31 13.76
C LEU A 6 -16.46 -11.41 14.81
N THR A 7 -16.88 -12.61 14.42
CA THR A 7 -16.78 -13.78 15.26
C THR A 7 -15.31 -14.15 15.49
N GLN A 8 -15.03 -14.97 16.49
CA GLN A 8 -13.66 -15.44 16.74
C GLN A 8 -13.07 -16.22 15.56
N GLU A 9 -13.90 -16.97 14.86
CA GLU A 9 -13.51 -17.70 13.65
C GLU A 9 -13.15 -16.71 12.51
N GLU A 10 -13.97 -15.69 12.27
CA GLU A 10 -13.71 -14.66 11.29
C GLU A 10 -12.45 -13.85 11.60
N LEU A 11 -12.19 -13.56 12.88
CA LEU A 11 -10.94 -12.92 13.31
C LEU A 11 -9.73 -13.81 13.03
N ASN A 12 -9.81 -15.11 13.27
CA ASN A 12 -8.74 -16.05 12.97
C ASN A 12 -8.47 -16.12 11.44
N ILE A 13 -9.54 -16.16 10.64
CA ILE A 13 -9.42 -16.11 9.18
C ILE A 13 -8.78 -14.80 8.73
N ALA A 14 -9.20 -13.66 9.30
CA ALA A 14 -8.64 -12.36 8.97
C ALA A 14 -7.15 -12.25 9.30
N ARG A 15 -6.71 -12.81 10.45
CA ARG A 15 -5.29 -12.87 10.82
C ARG A 15 -4.45 -13.66 9.84
N GLN A 16 -5.01 -14.70 9.22
CA GLN A 16 -4.33 -15.49 8.19
C GLN A 16 -4.25 -14.78 6.82
N ASN A 17 -4.98 -13.68 6.65
CA ASN A 17 -5.10 -12.92 5.40
C ASN A 17 -4.75 -11.44 5.62
N GLY A 18 -3.52 -11.18 6.08
CA GLY A 18 -3.04 -9.85 6.40
C GLY A 18 -2.46 -9.12 5.18
N PHE A 19 -2.75 -7.82 5.10
CA PHE A 19 -2.14 -6.92 4.12
C PHE A 19 -1.57 -5.69 4.83
N ILE A 20 -0.39 -5.24 4.39
CA ILE A 20 0.21 -3.98 4.84
C ILE A 20 -0.23 -2.89 3.87
N LEU A 21 -0.74 -1.78 4.40
CA LEU A 21 -1.09 -0.58 3.66
C LEU A 21 -0.02 0.48 3.93
N THR A 22 0.76 0.83 2.90
CA THR A 22 1.90 1.72 3.04
C THR A 22 2.03 2.68 1.85
N GLY A 23 2.85 3.69 1.98
CA GLY A 23 3.09 4.74 0.99
C GLY A 23 3.38 6.07 1.70
N LYS A 24 3.77 7.08 0.94
CA LYS A 24 4.07 8.41 1.49
C LYS A 24 2.88 9.04 2.21
N THR A 25 3.18 10.01 3.07
CA THR A 25 2.15 10.90 3.63
C THR A 25 1.38 11.57 2.49
N GLY A 26 0.06 11.65 2.62
CA GLY A 26 -0.80 12.25 1.57
C GLY A 26 -1.13 11.35 0.38
N THR A 27 -0.64 10.11 0.30
CA THR A 27 -1.00 9.18 -0.80
C THR A 27 -2.41 8.58 -0.68
N GLY A 28 -3.22 8.99 0.30
CA GLY A 28 -4.61 8.53 0.41
C GLY A 28 -4.81 7.20 1.12
N LYS A 29 -3.88 6.74 1.97
CA LYS A 29 -4.01 5.50 2.75
C LYS A 29 -5.28 5.48 3.60
N SER A 30 -5.47 6.48 4.45
CA SER A 30 -6.65 6.59 5.32
C SER A 30 -7.95 6.73 4.50
N THR A 31 -7.91 7.44 3.39
CA THR A 31 -9.05 7.55 2.47
C THR A 31 -9.42 6.19 1.88
N LEU A 32 -8.43 5.43 1.42
CA LEU A 32 -8.67 4.08 0.90
C LEU A 32 -9.25 3.15 1.98
N LEU A 33 -8.73 3.22 3.21
CA LEU A 33 -9.31 2.49 4.35
C LEU A 33 -10.78 2.85 4.55
N ASN A 34 -11.11 4.13 4.63
CA ASN A 34 -12.47 4.60 4.85
C ASN A 34 -13.44 4.12 3.76
N VAL A 35 -12.96 4.08 2.50
CA VAL A 35 -13.75 3.52 1.39
C VAL A 35 -13.95 2.02 1.53
N ILE A 36 -12.89 1.26 1.84
CA ILE A 36 -12.99 -0.20 2.03
C ILE A 36 -13.97 -0.54 3.17
N PHE A 37 -13.98 0.25 4.24
CA PHE A 37 -14.87 0.06 5.37
C PHE A 37 -16.28 0.66 5.17
N ASN A 38 -16.47 1.43 4.11
CA ASN A 38 -17.68 2.23 3.86
C ASN A 38 -18.10 3.09 5.07
N LYS A 39 -17.12 3.59 5.81
CA LYS A 39 -17.30 4.51 6.94
C LYS A 39 -15.98 5.16 7.32
N GLU A 40 -16.06 6.29 8.01
CA GLU A 40 -14.89 6.97 8.55
C GLU A 40 -14.37 6.23 9.79
N ILE A 41 -13.27 5.48 9.62
CA ILE A 41 -12.58 4.74 10.68
C ILE A 41 -11.15 5.23 10.89
N ALA A 42 -10.57 5.84 9.87
CA ALA A 42 -9.24 6.44 9.91
C ALA A 42 -9.37 7.94 9.63
N GLU A 43 -8.62 8.73 10.37
CA GLU A 43 -8.63 10.18 10.20
C GLU A 43 -7.98 10.54 8.87
N ALA A 44 -8.81 10.96 7.89
CA ALA A 44 -8.36 11.37 6.56
C ALA A 44 -8.44 12.89 6.47
N LYS A 45 -7.37 13.59 6.83
CA LYS A 45 -7.27 15.04 6.70
C LYS A 45 -6.26 15.43 5.64
N ILE A 46 -6.58 16.48 4.89
CA ILE A 46 -5.58 17.21 4.10
C ILE A 46 -4.75 18.01 5.11
N SER A 47 -3.70 17.40 5.61
CA SER A 47 -2.79 17.99 6.60
C SER A 47 -1.37 17.93 6.06
N ALA A 48 -0.61 18.98 6.32
CA ALA A 48 0.83 18.98 6.08
C ALA A 48 1.58 18.04 7.06
N PHE A 49 0.88 17.56 8.10
CA PHE A 49 1.42 16.67 9.13
C PHE A 49 0.83 15.27 8.98
N ALA A 50 1.61 14.25 9.31
CA ALA A 50 1.12 12.88 9.30
C ALA A 50 0.02 12.66 10.34
N VAL A 51 -1.06 12.02 9.91
CA VAL A 51 -2.21 11.74 10.75
C VAL A 51 -2.01 10.44 11.52
N THR A 52 -1.46 9.40 10.86
CA THR A 52 -1.21 8.09 11.48
C THR A 52 0.17 8.07 12.11
N LYS A 53 0.25 8.17 13.44
CA LYS A 53 1.53 8.19 14.19
C LYS A 53 2.06 6.80 14.57
N LYS A 54 1.22 5.77 14.57
CA LYS A 54 1.58 4.38 14.91
C LYS A 54 0.85 3.43 13.98
N SER A 55 1.48 2.29 13.69
CA SER A 55 0.82 1.22 12.92
C SER A 55 -0.43 0.71 13.66
N GLN A 56 -1.53 0.61 12.94
CA GLN A 56 -2.82 0.16 13.46
C GLN A 56 -3.32 -1.03 12.64
N VAL A 57 -4.01 -1.95 13.30
CA VAL A 57 -4.59 -3.13 12.64
C VAL A 57 -6.10 -3.00 12.59
N TYR A 58 -6.64 -3.16 11.40
CA TYR A 58 -8.07 -3.19 11.12
C TYR A 58 -8.49 -4.56 10.60
N TYR A 59 -9.64 -5.05 11.04
CA TYR A 59 -10.21 -6.31 10.61
C TYR A 59 -11.47 -6.04 9.81
N ILE A 60 -11.60 -6.69 8.64
CA ILE A 60 -12.66 -6.41 7.68
C ILE A 60 -13.28 -7.71 7.21
N LYS A 61 -14.61 -7.74 7.18
CA LYS A 61 -15.37 -8.71 6.39
C LYS A 61 -15.82 -8.00 5.11
N LEU A 62 -15.31 -8.45 3.98
CA LEU A 62 -15.67 -7.94 2.67
C LEU A 62 -17.08 -8.42 2.27
N ASP A 63 -17.71 -7.74 1.29
CA ASP A 63 -19.06 -8.07 0.80
C ASP A 63 -19.17 -9.51 0.29
N ASN A 64 -18.09 -10.08 -0.20
CA ASN A 64 -18.02 -11.49 -0.63
C ASN A 64 -17.80 -12.48 0.53
N GLY A 65 -17.91 -12.04 1.77
CA GLY A 65 -17.75 -12.84 2.99
C GLY A 65 -16.29 -13.13 3.41
N ARG A 66 -15.29 -12.73 2.62
CA ARG A 66 -13.88 -12.92 2.99
C ARG A 66 -13.49 -12.01 4.13
N CYS A 67 -12.75 -12.54 5.10
CA CYS A 67 -12.21 -11.78 6.22
C CYS A 67 -10.71 -11.54 6.01
N VAL A 68 -10.30 -10.27 6.14
CA VAL A 68 -8.92 -9.82 5.96
C VAL A 68 -8.51 -8.88 7.09
N SER A 69 -7.22 -8.78 7.37
CA SER A 69 -6.66 -7.74 8.22
C SER A 69 -5.84 -6.75 7.39
N LEU A 70 -5.98 -5.46 7.72
CA LEU A 70 -5.17 -4.39 7.14
C LEU A 70 -4.33 -3.76 8.24
N VAL A 71 -3.02 -3.71 8.02
CA VAL A 71 -2.06 -3.00 8.86
C VAL A 71 -1.82 -1.63 8.23
N ASP A 72 -2.48 -0.59 8.74
CA ASP A 72 -2.21 0.79 8.33
C ASP A 72 -0.92 1.28 8.96
N THR A 73 -0.09 1.93 8.15
CA THR A 73 1.23 2.38 8.57
C THR A 73 1.34 3.90 8.53
N PRO A 74 2.17 4.50 9.38
CA PRO A 74 2.58 5.89 9.21
C PRO A 74 3.11 6.14 7.79
N GLY A 75 2.97 7.37 7.31
CA GLY A 75 3.49 7.74 5.99
C GLY A 75 5.02 7.63 5.93
N LEU A 76 5.53 7.09 4.83
CA LEU A 76 6.97 7.15 4.55
C LEU A 76 7.40 8.61 4.43
N SER A 77 8.57 8.95 4.95
CA SER A 77 9.09 10.32 4.97
C SER A 77 8.22 11.30 5.77
N ASP A 78 7.67 10.83 6.89
CA ASP A 78 6.93 11.68 7.81
C ASP A 78 7.85 12.73 8.42
N PRO A 79 7.60 14.05 8.19
CA PRO A 79 8.47 15.11 8.74
C PRO A 79 8.40 15.22 10.27
N ASP A 80 7.37 14.66 10.90
CA ASP A 80 7.21 14.71 12.37
C ASP A 80 8.13 13.71 13.10
N ILE A 81 8.74 12.78 12.37
CA ILE A 81 9.72 11.86 12.96
C ILE A 81 11.10 12.52 12.86
N VAL A 82 11.50 13.17 13.92
CA VAL A 82 12.82 13.80 14.03
C VAL A 82 13.87 12.71 14.21
N CYS A 83 14.50 12.31 13.11
CA CYS A 83 15.67 11.43 13.12
C CYS A 83 16.81 12.09 12.38
N ASN A 84 18.01 11.92 12.90
CA ASN A 84 19.22 12.50 12.30
C ASN A 84 19.66 11.79 11.01
N ASP A 85 19.10 10.62 10.72
CA ASP A 85 19.41 9.83 9.52
C ASP A 85 18.16 9.14 8.97
N GLN A 86 18.04 9.09 7.63
CA GLN A 86 16.93 8.42 6.92
C GLN A 86 16.85 6.92 7.24
N LYS A 87 17.98 6.27 7.53
CA LYS A 87 18.02 4.87 7.94
C LYS A 87 17.32 4.61 9.28
N ASP A 88 17.38 5.56 10.19
CA ASP A 88 16.73 5.44 11.49
C ASP A 88 15.21 5.57 11.36
N LEU A 89 14.74 6.43 10.45
CA LEU A 89 13.31 6.55 10.11
C LEU A 89 12.74 5.23 9.57
N ASP A 90 13.41 4.65 8.58
CA ASP A 90 12.99 3.39 7.97
C ASP A 90 12.96 2.27 9.01
N ASN A 91 13.95 2.21 9.91
CA ASN A 91 14.02 1.21 10.99
C ASN A 91 12.88 1.39 12.01
N ILE A 92 12.54 2.61 12.40
CA ILE A 92 11.45 2.91 13.34
C ILE A 92 10.11 2.49 12.74
N HIS A 93 9.85 2.84 11.48
CA HIS A 93 8.64 2.43 10.77
C HIS A 93 8.48 0.92 10.71
N LEU A 94 9.55 0.24 10.29
CA LEU A 94 9.56 -1.21 10.14
C LEU A 94 9.41 -1.93 11.47
N LYS A 95 10.02 -1.39 12.54
CA LYS A 95 9.84 -1.91 13.90
C LYS A 95 8.39 -1.79 14.36
N GLY A 96 7.74 -0.64 14.16
CA GLY A 96 6.33 -0.45 14.51
C GLY A 96 5.39 -1.36 13.74
N ILE A 97 5.68 -1.65 12.47
CA ILE A 97 4.92 -2.61 11.66
C ILE A 97 5.09 -4.03 12.21
N ASN A 98 6.33 -4.45 12.48
CA ASN A 98 6.62 -5.78 13.02
C ASN A 98 6.00 -5.99 14.40
N GLU A 99 6.01 -4.98 15.26
CA GLU A 99 5.34 -5.01 16.57
C GLU A 99 3.82 -5.21 16.42
N ALA A 100 3.18 -4.47 15.51
CA ALA A 100 1.74 -4.59 15.27
C ALA A 100 1.38 -5.99 14.72
N ILE A 101 2.15 -6.50 13.74
CA ILE A 101 1.97 -7.83 13.15
C ILE A 101 2.13 -8.93 14.21
N SER A 102 3.21 -8.86 15.00
CA SER A 102 3.52 -9.87 16.01
C SER A 102 2.49 -9.89 17.14
N LYS A 103 2.10 -8.72 17.64
CA LYS A 103 1.10 -8.55 18.69
C LYS A 103 -0.25 -9.14 18.32
N GLU A 104 -0.69 -8.92 17.09
CA GLU A 104 -1.98 -9.37 16.58
C GLU A 104 -1.89 -10.74 15.89
N GLN A 105 -0.70 -11.34 15.79
CA GLN A 105 -0.43 -12.63 15.15
C GLN A 105 -0.90 -12.68 13.69
N ILE A 106 -0.58 -11.63 12.91
CA ILE A 106 -1.03 -11.50 11.52
C ILE A 106 -0.06 -12.19 10.58
N HIS A 107 -0.60 -12.99 9.67
CA HIS A 107 0.14 -13.60 8.58
C HIS A 107 0.00 -12.74 7.32
N ILE A 108 1.11 -12.10 6.89
CA ILE A 108 1.10 -11.18 5.75
C ILE A 108 1.05 -11.95 4.43
N LYS A 109 0.06 -11.62 3.62
CA LYS A 109 -0.16 -12.15 2.26
C LYS A 109 0.21 -11.16 1.16
N GLY A 110 0.27 -9.87 1.48
CA GLY A 110 0.61 -8.86 0.49
C GLY A 110 0.85 -7.48 1.06
N ILE A 111 1.42 -6.62 0.22
CA ILE A 111 1.72 -5.24 0.52
C ILE A 111 1.01 -4.37 -0.51
N LEU A 112 0.16 -3.47 -0.01
CA LEU A 112 -0.54 -2.46 -0.79
C LEU A 112 0.29 -1.18 -0.69
N PHE A 113 1.03 -0.87 -1.74
CA PHE A 113 1.90 0.30 -1.79
C PHE A 113 1.21 1.42 -2.58
N LEU A 114 0.85 2.50 -1.89
CA LEU A 114 0.12 3.60 -2.49
C LEU A 114 1.07 4.66 -3.01
N ILE A 115 0.80 5.10 -4.23
CA ILE A 115 1.54 6.14 -4.94
C ILE A 115 0.52 7.16 -5.45
N ASN A 116 0.78 8.45 -5.24
CA ASN A 116 -0.04 9.49 -5.84
C ASN A 116 0.18 9.50 -7.36
N PHE A 117 -0.89 9.34 -8.14
CA PHE A 117 -0.84 9.29 -9.60
C PHE A 117 -0.28 10.58 -10.21
N HIS A 118 -0.53 11.73 -9.60
CA HIS A 118 -0.02 13.03 -10.05
C HIS A 118 1.39 13.36 -9.54
N SER A 119 2.00 12.53 -8.69
CA SER A 119 3.42 12.70 -8.38
C SER A 119 4.25 12.48 -9.63
N GLN A 120 5.21 13.34 -9.89
CA GLN A 120 5.95 13.34 -11.16
C GLN A 120 6.69 12.03 -11.44
N ARG A 121 7.12 11.30 -10.41
CA ARG A 121 7.89 10.05 -10.53
C ARG A 121 7.69 9.16 -9.30
N PHE A 122 7.87 7.87 -9.52
CA PHE A 122 8.18 6.89 -8.47
C PHE A 122 9.60 7.21 -7.98
N ASP A 123 9.70 7.95 -6.89
CA ASP A 123 10.94 8.58 -6.50
C ASP A 123 11.89 7.65 -5.72
N GLU A 124 13.08 8.18 -5.43
CA GLU A 124 14.14 7.41 -4.79
C GLU A 124 13.76 6.94 -3.37
N SER A 125 12.98 7.73 -2.63
CA SER A 125 12.55 7.36 -1.27
C SER A 125 11.55 6.20 -1.31
N GLU A 126 10.63 6.17 -2.27
CA GLU A 126 9.69 5.07 -2.49
C GLU A 126 10.42 3.80 -2.93
N GLN A 127 11.43 3.93 -3.80
CA GLN A 127 12.27 2.80 -4.22
C GLN A 127 13.06 2.22 -3.02
N LYS A 128 13.68 3.06 -2.20
CA LYS A 128 14.40 2.65 -0.99
C LYS A 128 13.48 1.92 -0.02
N ALA A 129 12.27 2.45 0.21
CA ALA A 129 11.29 1.82 1.07
C ALA A 129 10.91 0.42 0.59
N LEU A 130 10.65 0.24 -0.71
CA LEU A 130 10.34 -1.09 -1.26
C LEU A 130 11.51 -2.07 -1.09
N LEU A 131 12.74 -1.63 -1.28
CA LEU A 131 13.92 -2.46 -1.04
C LEU A 131 14.05 -2.85 0.44
N SER A 132 13.77 -1.93 1.36
CA SER A 132 13.76 -2.20 2.80
C SER A 132 12.67 -3.20 3.18
N TYR A 133 11.46 -3.06 2.63
CA TYR A 133 10.40 -4.04 2.81
C TYR A 133 10.78 -5.43 2.28
N ASN A 134 11.42 -5.50 1.10
CA ASN A 134 11.88 -6.77 0.54
C ASN A 134 12.91 -7.48 1.43
N GLN A 135 13.73 -6.73 2.16
CA GLN A 135 14.73 -7.29 3.09
C GLN A 135 14.11 -7.81 4.39
N ILE A 136 13.06 -7.17 4.88
CA ILE A 136 12.50 -7.41 6.21
C ILE A 136 11.36 -8.41 6.19
N PHE A 137 10.54 -8.39 5.13
CA PHE A 137 9.47 -9.36 4.98
C PHE A 137 9.97 -10.57 4.20
N PRO A 138 10.17 -11.73 4.85
CA PRO A 138 10.67 -12.95 4.20
C PRO A 138 9.59 -13.64 3.37
N LEU A 139 8.86 -12.87 2.59
CA LEU A 139 7.92 -13.39 1.62
C LEU A 139 8.72 -13.96 0.47
N LYS A 140 8.69 -15.28 0.27
CA LYS A 140 9.22 -15.87 -0.97
C LYS A 140 8.63 -15.12 -2.15
N ARG A 141 9.49 -14.53 -2.98
CA ARG A 141 9.08 -13.71 -4.12
C ARG A 141 8.26 -12.48 -3.68
N PHE A 142 8.79 -11.70 -2.76
CA PHE A 142 8.19 -10.46 -2.23
C PHE A 142 7.43 -9.66 -3.31
N TRP A 143 8.06 -9.43 -4.46
CA TRP A 143 7.49 -8.64 -5.55
C TRP A 143 6.18 -9.19 -6.12
N LYS A 144 5.92 -10.51 -6.01
CA LYS A 144 4.64 -11.13 -6.39
C LYS A 144 3.52 -10.85 -5.37
N HIS A 145 3.89 -10.46 -4.16
CA HIS A 145 2.97 -10.06 -3.10
C HIS A 145 2.76 -8.54 -3.05
N LEU A 146 3.54 -7.78 -3.84
CA LEU A 146 3.39 -6.34 -3.95
C LEU A 146 2.26 -5.99 -4.91
N ILE A 147 1.40 -5.05 -4.47
CA ILE A 147 0.37 -4.43 -5.30
C ILE A 147 0.64 -2.93 -5.27
N LEU A 148 1.00 -2.35 -6.40
CA LEU A 148 1.09 -0.89 -6.55
C LEU A 148 -0.31 -0.33 -6.77
N ILE A 149 -0.71 0.64 -5.97
CA ILE A 149 -2.00 1.31 -6.07
C ILE A 149 -1.76 2.78 -6.37
N PHE A 150 -2.05 3.19 -7.59
CA PHE A 150 -2.07 4.60 -7.95
C PHE A 150 -3.38 5.22 -7.49
N THR A 151 -3.27 6.22 -6.63
CA THR A 151 -4.40 6.98 -6.06
C THR A 151 -4.51 8.34 -6.75
N HIS A 152 -5.58 9.09 -6.47
CA HIS A 152 -5.83 10.41 -7.08
C HIS A 152 -5.89 10.34 -8.62
N CYS A 153 -6.39 9.24 -9.19
CA CYS A 153 -6.51 9.06 -10.63
C CYS A 153 -7.71 9.84 -11.17
N PHE A 154 -7.57 11.13 -11.36
CA PHE A 154 -8.55 12.00 -11.99
C PHE A 154 -7.91 12.73 -13.17
N SER A 155 -8.74 13.28 -14.08
CA SER A 155 -8.29 13.97 -15.28
C SER A 155 -7.42 15.18 -14.94
N ASP A 156 -6.39 15.42 -15.76
CA ASP A 156 -5.57 16.63 -15.67
C ASP A 156 -6.41 17.84 -16.08
N PRO A 157 -6.30 18.98 -15.36
CA PRO A 157 -6.86 20.26 -15.79
C PRO A 157 -6.39 20.71 -17.20
N ASN A 158 -5.24 20.20 -17.65
CA ASN A 158 -4.67 20.50 -18.97
C ASN A 158 -5.30 19.72 -20.13
N GLY A 159 -6.25 18.82 -19.85
CA GLY A 159 -7.05 18.13 -20.85
C GLY A 159 -6.58 16.74 -21.26
N ASP A 160 -5.46 16.25 -20.72
CA ASP A 160 -5.01 14.88 -20.96
C ASP A 160 -6.01 13.88 -20.39
N THR A 161 -6.33 12.86 -21.15
CA THR A 161 -7.17 11.77 -20.66
C THR A 161 -6.42 10.93 -19.64
N ILE A 162 -7.17 10.32 -18.72
CA ILE A 162 -6.58 9.37 -17.72
C ILE A 162 -5.81 8.25 -18.44
N GLU A 163 -6.26 7.84 -19.61
CA GLU A 163 -5.64 6.75 -20.37
C GLU A 163 -4.28 7.17 -20.95
N GLU A 164 -4.17 8.35 -21.54
CA GLU A 164 -2.89 8.90 -22.03
C GLU A 164 -1.88 9.07 -20.88
N MET A 165 -2.36 9.61 -19.75
CA MET A 165 -1.54 9.74 -18.56
C MET A 165 -1.07 8.37 -18.02
N ARG A 166 -1.93 7.33 -18.05
CA ARG A 166 -1.56 5.95 -17.66
C ARG A 166 -0.49 5.38 -18.55
N GLN A 167 -0.61 5.52 -19.87
CA GLN A 167 0.37 4.99 -20.83
C GLN A 167 1.74 5.64 -20.63
N SER A 168 1.79 6.96 -20.52
CA SER A 168 3.04 7.70 -20.24
C SER A 168 3.66 7.28 -18.90
N ARG A 169 2.83 7.12 -17.88
CA ARG A 169 3.24 6.69 -16.54
C ARG A 169 3.76 5.25 -16.55
N ASP A 170 3.10 4.35 -17.26
CA ASP A 170 3.47 2.94 -17.31
C ASP A 170 4.86 2.75 -17.94
N GLU A 171 5.17 3.47 -19.01
CA GLU A 171 6.49 3.45 -19.62
C GLU A 171 7.59 3.93 -18.66
N SER A 172 7.35 5.06 -17.99
CA SER A 172 8.28 5.62 -17.01
C SER A 172 8.50 4.66 -15.84
N ASN A 173 7.43 4.07 -15.30
CA ASN A 173 7.49 3.12 -14.19
C ASN A 173 8.23 1.85 -14.59
N ARG A 174 8.05 1.37 -15.82
CA ARG A 174 8.77 0.19 -16.33
C ARG A 174 10.28 0.39 -16.30
N ILE A 175 10.76 1.56 -16.72
CA ILE A 175 12.18 1.90 -16.71
C ILE A 175 12.70 1.97 -15.27
N ILE A 176 11.97 2.64 -14.38
CA ILE A 176 12.37 2.78 -12.97
C ILE A 176 12.37 1.43 -12.28
N PHE A 177 11.35 0.60 -12.52
CA PHE A 177 11.25 -0.72 -11.92
C PHE A 177 12.36 -1.66 -12.40
N SER A 178 12.75 -1.59 -13.68
CA SER A 178 13.91 -2.34 -14.18
C SER A 178 15.17 -1.96 -13.38
N LYS A 179 15.45 -0.67 -13.23
CA LYS A 179 16.60 -0.20 -12.43
C LYS A 179 16.51 -0.58 -10.94
N LEU A 180 15.28 -0.71 -10.40
CA LEU A 180 15.07 -1.19 -9.03
C LEU A 180 15.40 -2.68 -8.92
N MET A 181 15.03 -3.48 -9.91
CA MET A 181 15.33 -4.91 -9.94
C MET A 181 16.82 -5.18 -10.02
N ASP A 182 17.61 -4.31 -10.66
CA ASP A 182 19.08 -4.40 -10.68
C ASP A 182 19.71 -4.29 -9.27
N LYS A 183 18.98 -3.67 -8.33
CA LYS A 183 19.39 -3.52 -6.93
C LYS A 183 18.96 -4.66 -6.02
N VAL A 184 18.14 -5.58 -6.50
CA VAL A 184 17.66 -6.74 -5.73
C VAL A 184 18.77 -7.76 -5.58
N LYS A 185 19.16 -8.04 -4.34
CA LYS A 185 20.31 -8.92 -4.04
C LYS A 185 20.07 -10.38 -4.42
N ASN A 186 18.83 -10.84 -4.32
CA ASN A 186 18.48 -12.22 -4.60
C ASN A 186 17.90 -12.36 -6.00
N VAL A 187 18.62 -12.96 -6.91
CA VAL A 187 18.19 -13.14 -8.31
C VAL A 187 16.87 -13.90 -8.43
N SER A 188 16.57 -14.81 -7.50
CA SER A 188 15.28 -15.54 -7.49
C SER A 188 14.07 -14.66 -7.21
N ASP A 189 14.29 -13.47 -6.65
CA ASP A 189 13.23 -12.50 -6.32
C ASP A 189 13.02 -11.46 -7.42
N VAL A 190 13.89 -11.42 -8.43
CA VAL A 190 13.75 -10.53 -9.59
C VAL A 190 12.54 -10.98 -10.42
N ILE A 191 11.64 -10.04 -10.71
CA ILE A 191 10.48 -10.28 -11.57
C ILE A 191 10.44 -9.27 -12.72
N ASN A 192 9.73 -9.61 -13.79
CA ASN A 192 9.45 -8.66 -14.86
C ASN A 192 8.38 -7.65 -14.41
N TYR A 193 8.46 -6.40 -14.87
CA TYR A 193 7.44 -5.37 -14.61
C TYR A 193 6.02 -5.84 -14.96
N LYS A 194 5.85 -6.63 -16.02
CA LYS A 194 4.55 -7.20 -16.41
C LYS A 194 3.94 -8.17 -15.38
N GLU A 195 4.76 -8.72 -14.47
CA GLU A 195 4.30 -9.58 -13.38
C GLU A 195 3.84 -8.78 -12.16
N LEU A 196 4.15 -7.48 -12.11
CA LEU A 196 3.74 -6.61 -11.03
C LEU A 196 2.25 -6.33 -11.09
N ARG A 197 1.59 -6.39 -9.94
CA ARG A 197 0.16 -6.07 -9.83
C ARG A 197 0.00 -4.57 -9.68
N ILE A 198 -0.63 -3.91 -10.67
CA ILE A 198 -0.88 -2.48 -10.67
C ILE A 198 -2.38 -2.22 -10.67
N LYS A 199 -2.83 -1.32 -9.83
CA LYS A 199 -4.22 -0.87 -9.73
C LYS A 199 -4.27 0.65 -9.73
N TYR A 200 -5.30 1.19 -10.38
CA TYR A 200 -5.59 2.62 -10.43
C TYR A 200 -6.88 2.87 -9.66
N TYR A 201 -6.85 3.78 -8.73
CA TYR A 201 -7.95 4.06 -7.84
C TYR A 201 -8.35 5.55 -7.91
N ASN A 202 -9.60 5.80 -8.27
CA ASN A 202 -10.23 7.11 -8.19
C ASN A 202 -11.36 7.05 -7.16
N PRO A 203 -11.25 7.75 -6.03
CA PRO A 203 -12.27 7.75 -4.98
C PRO A 203 -13.60 8.38 -5.41
N TYR A 204 -13.60 9.18 -6.47
CA TYR A 204 -14.78 9.85 -7.02
C TYR A 204 -15.43 9.10 -8.19
N SER A 205 -14.83 8.03 -8.67
CA SER A 205 -15.42 7.19 -9.69
C SER A 205 -16.31 6.14 -9.02
N PRO A 206 -17.59 5.99 -9.44
CA PRO A 206 -18.38 4.87 -8.96
C PRO A 206 -17.65 3.58 -9.31
N VAL A 207 -17.40 2.74 -8.31
CA VAL A 207 -16.72 1.46 -8.47
C VAL A 207 -17.58 0.59 -9.39
N LYS A 208 -17.29 0.63 -10.69
CA LYS A 208 -17.79 -0.40 -11.60
C LYS A 208 -16.97 -1.66 -11.26
N TYR A 209 -17.57 -2.56 -10.52
CA TYR A 209 -17.07 -3.92 -10.38
C TYR A 209 -17.01 -4.51 -11.77
N ASP A 210 -15.80 -4.64 -12.29
CA ASP A 210 -15.60 -5.37 -13.55
C ASP A 210 -15.87 -6.85 -13.28
N LYS A 211 -17.05 -7.31 -13.68
CA LYS A 211 -17.53 -8.70 -13.52
C LYS A 211 -16.78 -9.70 -14.42
N THR A 212 -15.74 -9.28 -15.13
CA THR A 212 -15.13 -10.06 -16.21
C THR A 212 -13.89 -10.86 -15.83
N ASN A 213 -13.56 -11.05 -14.54
CA ASN A 213 -12.48 -11.97 -14.15
C ASN A 213 -12.90 -12.97 -13.07
N SER A 214 -13.98 -13.70 -13.35
CA SER A 214 -14.29 -15.00 -12.71
C SER A 214 -14.01 -16.13 -13.72
N LYS A 215 -12.73 -16.50 -13.83
CA LYS A 215 -12.29 -17.82 -14.27
C LYS A 215 -10.99 -18.18 -13.56
#